data_d46d0d37ef162412073823d7e4775bff
#
_entry.id   d46d0d37ef162412073823d7e4775bff
#
_cell.length_a   1.000
_cell.length_b   1.000
_cell.length_c   1.000
_cell.angle_alpha   90.00
_cell.angle_beta   90.00
_cell.angle_gamma   90.00
#
_symmetry.space_group_name_H-M   'P 1'
#
loop_
_entity.id
_entity.type
_entity.pdbx_description
1 polymer ?
#
loop_
_entity_poly.entity_id
_entity_poly.type
_entity_poly.pdbx_seq_one_letter_code
_entity_poly.pdbx_strand_id
1 'polypeptide(L)'
;MSNNILICVSNTGGGHHSAANALKAALEEITAKQHAANPYQVVIADVIEHTNPIHTFFVFLYNFLLRHKQSWMKYYIALIEQFKPDNSSIGYWLASGAVKRLLVKTDPALVVSVHPMTNHYLA
;
A
#
# COMPACT_ATOMS: atom_id res chain seq x y z
N MET A 1 23.45 -0.53 -3.68
CA MET A 1 22.15 -0.98 -3.13
C MET A 1 21.96 -0.42 -1.75
N SER A 2 20.86 0.20 -1.51
CA SER A 2 20.51 0.63 -0.15
C SER A 2 20.05 -0.57 0.67
N ASN A 3 20.10 -0.44 1.99
CA ASN A 3 19.59 -1.46 2.91
C ASN A 3 18.11 -1.19 3.29
N ASN A 4 17.34 -0.64 2.37
CA ASN A 4 15.94 -0.30 2.61
C ASN A 4 15.02 -1.47 2.26
N ILE A 5 14.09 -1.76 3.16
CA ILE A 5 12.95 -2.66 2.91
C ILE A 5 11.71 -1.80 2.79
N LEU A 6 11.05 -1.83 1.63
CA LEU A 6 9.83 -1.09 1.37
C LEU A 6 8.62 -1.99 1.61
N ILE A 7 7.74 -1.58 2.53
CA ILE A 7 6.45 -2.25 2.76
C ILE A 7 5.35 -1.38 2.15
N CYS A 8 4.69 -1.90 1.13
CA CYS A 8 3.59 -1.23 0.44
C CYS A 8 2.25 -1.60 1.07
N VAL A 9 1.49 -0.59 1.46
CA VAL A 9 0.19 -0.71 2.10
C VAL A 9 -0.86 0.16 1.43
N SER A 10 -2.10 0.00 1.84
CA SER A 10 -3.20 0.94 1.57
C SER A 10 -3.98 1.20 2.86
N ASN A 11 -4.50 2.40 3.01
CA ASN A 11 -5.27 2.81 4.18
C ASN A 11 -6.74 2.36 4.10
N THR A 12 -6.95 1.11 3.72
CA THR A 12 -8.28 0.49 3.67
C THR A 12 -8.55 -0.33 4.92
N GLY A 13 -9.36 0.19 5.82
CA GLY A 13 -9.86 -0.52 7.01
C GLY A 13 -8.85 -0.74 8.15
N GLY A 14 -7.62 -0.32 8.04
CA GLY A 14 -6.60 -0.38 9.11
C GLY A 14 -5.90 -1.74 9.29
N GLY A 15 -6.44 -2.84 8.79
CA GLY A 15 -5.83 -4.17 8.94
C GLY A 15 -4.48 -4.30 8.23
N HIS A 16 -4.36 -3.71 7.06
CA HIS A 16 -3.10 -3.73 6.28
C HIS A 16 -1.99 -2.93 6.98
N HIS A 17 -2.32 -1.78 7.58
CA HIS A 17 -1.37 -1.02 8.40
C HIS A 17 -0.92 -1.77 9.64
N SER A 18 -1.84 -2.48 10.32
CA SER A 18 -1.49 -3.31 11.47
C SER A 18 -0.52 -4.43 11.08
N ALA A 19 -0.77 -5.10 9.96
CA ALA A 19 0.13 -6.13 9.43
C ALA A 19 1.51 -5.55 9.05
N ALA A 20 1.55 -4.41 8.38
CA ALA A 20 2.78 -3.73 8.01
C ALA A 20 3.60 -3.28 9.23
N ASN A 21 2.94 -2.73 10.24
CA ASN A 21 3.60 -2.33 11.49
C ASN A 21 4.16 -3.52 12.27
N ALA A 22 3.42 -4.63 12.33
CA ALA A 22 3.91 -5.85 12.95
C ALA A 22 5.14 -6.42 12.22
N LEU A 23 5.11 -6.44 10.90
CA LEU A 23 6.22 -6.89 10.08
C LEU A 23 7.45 -5.97 10.25
N LYS A 24 7.23 -4.65 10.26
CA LYS A 24 8.30 -3.68 10.52
C LYS A 24 8.96 -3.93 11.89
N ALA A 25 8.17 -4.05 12.94
CA ALA A 25 8.68 -4.30 14.29
C ALA A 25 9.50 -5.60 14.37
N ALA A 26 9.03 -6.68 13.74
CA ALA A 26 9.74 -7.95 13.70
C ALA A 26 11.08 -7.85 12.94
N LEU A 27 11.11 -7.16 11.81
CA LEU A 27 12.32 -6.97 11.02
C LEU A 27 13.35 -6.10 11.76
N GLU A 28 12.90 -5.05 12.42
CA GLU A 28 13.78 -4.19 13.25
C GLU A 28 14.36 -4.96 14.44
N GLU A 29 13.56 -5.81 15.10
CA GLU A 29 14.03 -6.65 16.19
C GLU A 29 15.08 -7.68 15.74
N ILE A 30 14.85 -8.35 14.61
CA ILE A 30 15.80 -9.30 14.02
C ILE A 30 17.10 -8.59 13.68
N THR A 31 17.03 -7.43 13.05
CA THR A 31 18.20 -6.63 12.66
C THR A 31 19.01 -6.19 13.89
N ALA A 32 18.33 -5.76 14.95
CA ALA A 32 18.99 -5.38 16.21
C ALA A 32 19.71 -6.55 16.87
N LYS A 33 19.10 -7.74 16.85
CA LYS A 33 19.71 -8.95 17.43
C LYS A 33 20.94 -9.44 16.64
N GLN A 34 20.99 -9.20 15.35
CA GLN A 34 22.10 -9.62 14.50
C GLN A 34 23.34 -8.71 14.60
N HIS A 35 23.25 -7.62 15.33
CA HIS A 35 24.34 -6.63 15.45
C HIS A 35 24.95 -6.24 14.08
N ALA A 36 24.12 -6.14 13.06
CA ALA A 36 24.55 -5.84 11.71
C ALA A 36 25.23 -4.47 11.64
N ALA A 37 26.38 -4.39 10.98
CA ALA A 37 27.08 -3.13 10.76
C ALA A 37 26.25 -2.12 9.95
N ASN A 38 25.35 -2.62 9.09
CA ASN A 38 24.39 -1.85 8.32
C ASN A 38 22.99 -2.41 8.54
N PRO A 39 22.24 -1.90 9.52
CA PRO A 39 20.87 -2.37 9.78
C PRO A 39 19.94 -2.04 8.60
N TYR A 40 19.00 -2.93 8.31
CA TYR A 40 17.95 -2.65 7.35
C TYR A 40 17.03 -1.55 7.88
N GLN A 41 16.72 -0.60 7.02
CA GLN A 41 15.72 0.42 7.28
C GLN A 41 14.39 0.01 6.66
N VAL A 42 13.35 -0.05 7.47
CA VAL A 42 12.01 -0.44 7.02
C VAL A 42 11.17 0.81 6.78
N VAL A 43 10.74 1.00 5.55
CA VAL A 43 9.89 2.11 5.12
C VAL A 43 8.51 1.58 4.77
N ILE A 44 7.46 2.13 5.39
CA ILE A 44 6.07 1.84 5.05
C ILE A 44 5.55 2.96 4.16
N ALA A 45 4.95 2.60 3.03
CA ALA A 45 4.39 3.57 2.08
C ALA A 45 2.97 3.20 1.66
N ASP A 46 2.07 4.18 1.72
CA ASP A 46 0.71 4.08 1.21
C ASP A 46 0.74 4.32 -0.31
N VAL A 47 0.84 3.24 -1.07
CA VAL A 47 1.08 3.33 -2.51
C VAL A 47 -0.17 3.81 -3.25
N ILE A 48 -1.35 3.33 -2.86
CA ILE A 48 -2.60 3.57 -3.59
C ILE A 48 -3.06 5.02 -3.48
N GLU A 49 -2.96 5.61 -2.29
CA GLU A 49 -3.40 6.98 -2.05
C GLU A 49 -2.56 8.03 -2.80
N HIS A 50 -1.30 7.72 -3.05
CA HIS A 50 -0.38 8.63 -3.75
C HIS A 50 -0.42 8.49 -5.27
N THR A 51 -1.13 7.48 -5.80
CA THR A 51 -1.10 7.18 -7.23
C THR A 51 -2.17 7.90 -8.03
N ASN A 52 -3.36 8.09 -7.46
CA ASN A 52 -4.51 8.63 -8.18
C ASN A 52 -5.54 9.24 -7.21
N PRO A 53 -6.01 10.50 -7.45
CA PRO A 53 -7.07 11.12 -6.66
C PRO A 53 -8.37 10.30 -6.60
N ILE A 54 -8.69 9.56 -7.67
CA ILE A 54 -9.86 8.68 -7.72
C ILE A 54 -9.73 7.55 -6.69
N HIS A 55 -8.56 6.93 -6.60
CA HIS A 55 -8.32 5.90 -5.60
C HIS A 55 -8.41 6.45 -4.17
N THR A 56 -7.87 7.64 -3.93
CA THR A 56 -7.98 8.33 -2.64
C THR A 56 -9.44 8.56 -2.26
N PHE A 57 -10.27 8.98 -3.21
CA PHE A 57 -11.72 9.16 -3.00
C PHE A 57 -12.40 7.83 -2.63
N PHE A 58 -12.13 6.74 -3.36
CA PHE A 58 -12.70 5.43 -3.06
C PHE A 58 -12.25 4.88 -1.71
N VAL A 59 -10.99 5.08 -1.33
CA VAL A 59 -10.48 4.70 -0.01
C VAL A 59 -11.18 5.50 1.09
N PHE A 60 -11.34 6.80 0.90
CA PHE A 60 -12.09 7.65 1.83
C PHE A 60 -13.53 7.19 1.98
N LEU A 61 -14.22 6.95 0.87
CA LEU A 61 -15.61 6.48 0.86
C LEU A 61 -15.74 5.11 1.55
N TYR A 62 -14.82 4.18 1.29
CA TYR A 62 -14.78 2.89 1.95
C TYR A 62 -14.69 3.03 3.48
N ASN A 63 -13.73 3.81 3.96
CA ASN A 63 -13.53 4.02 5.40
C ASN A 63 -14.71 4.74 6.04
N PHE A 64 -15.29 5.72 5.34
CA PHE A 64 -16.49 6.42 5.81
C PHE A 64 -17.69 5.49 5.97
N LEU A 65 -17.97 4.69 4.94
CA LEU A 65 -19.10 3.75 4.97
C LEU A 65 -18.91 2.65 6.02
N LEU A 66 -17.67 2.15 6.17
CA LEU A 66 -17.35 1.14 7.16
C LEU A 66 -17.60 1.64 8.60
N ARG A 67 -17.32 2.92 8.85
CA ARG A 67 -17.49 3.53 10.19
C ARG A 67 -18.91 3.99 10.49
N HIS A 68 -19.63 4.50 9.48
CA HIS A 68 -20.87 5.22 9.70
C HIS A 68 -22.11 4.56 9.07
N LYS A 69 -21.93 3.83 7.97
CA LYS A 69 -23.04 3.30 7.17
C LYS A 69 -22.72 1.91 6.60
N GLN A 70 -22.44 0.94 7.46
CA GLN A 70 -22.09 -0.42 7.04
C GLN A 70 -23.10 -1.07 6.09
N SER A 71 -24.39 -0.79 6.26
CA SER A 71 -25.44 -1.32 5.37
C SER A 71 -25.34 -0.83 3.92
N TRP A 72 -24.62 0.26 3.68
CA TRP A 72 -24.39 0.80 2.34
C TRP A 72 -23.16 0.21 1.64
N MET A 73 -22.38 -0.62 2.33
CA MET A 73 -21.22 -1.28 1.75
C MET A 73 -21.56 -2.13 0.53
N LYS A 74 -22.76 -2.72 0.49
CA LYS A 74 -23.23 -3.47 -0.69
C LYS A 74 -23.31 -2.60 -1.95
N TYR A 75 -23.74 -1.35 -1.82
CA TYR A 75 -23.77 -0.39 -2.93
C TYR A 75 -22.39 0.06 -3.35
N TYR A 76 -21.50 0.25 -2.40
CA TYR A 76 -20.10 0.56 -2.64
C TYR A 76 -19.40 -0.54 -3.44
N ILE A 77 -19.58 -1.80 -3.04
CA ILE A 77 -19.03 -2.96 -3.74
C ILE A 77 -19.57 -3.04 -5.17
N ALA A 78 -20.88 -2.87 -5.36
CA ALA A 78 -21.49 -2.85 -6.69
C ALA A 78 -20.93 -1.71 -7.57
N LEU A 79 -20.70 -0.54 -6.99
CA LEU A 79 -20.09 0.60 -7.69
C LEU A 79 -18.65 0.29 -8.14
N ILE A 80 -17.84 -0.31 -7.28
CA ILE A 80 -16.48 -0.70 -7.61
C ILE A 80 -16.43 -1.78 -8.67
N GLU A 81 -17.31 -2.76 -8.61
CA GLU A 81 -17.41 -3.81 -9.63
C GLU A 81 -17.77 -3.24 -11.00
N GLN A 82 -18.61 -2.20 -11.04
CA GLN A 82 -19.00 -1.54 -12.29
C GLN A 82 -17.89 -0.66 -12.86
N PHE A 83 -17.22 0.13 -12.03
CA PHE A 83 -16.16 1.06 -12.46
C PHE A 83 -14.79 0.40 -12.62
N LYS A 84 -14.51 -0.68 -11.89
CA LYS A 84 -13.21 -1.39 -11.89
C LYS A 84 -12.02 -0.43 -11.94
N PRO A 85 -11.85 0.45 -10.95
CA PRO A 85 -10.85 1.51 -10.98
C PRO A 85 -9.41 0.98 -11.09
N ASP A 86 -9.18 -0.23 -10.60
CA ASP A 86 -7.93 -0.97 -10.67
C ASP A 86 -7.62 -1.51 -12.08
N ASN A 87 -8.63 -1.65 -12.92
CA ASN A 87 -8.50 -2.22 -14.27
C ASN A 87 -8.50 -1.14 -15.38
N SER A 88 -8.55 0.14 -15.02
CA SER A 88 -8.48 1.21 -16.01
C SER A 88 -7.04 1.43 -16.49
N SER A 89 -6.83 1.48 -17.80
CA SER A 89 -5.52 1.70 -18.40
C SER A 89 -4.87 3.03 -17.96
N ILE A 90 -5.68 4.07 -17.76
CA ILE A 90 -5.22 5.38 -17.30
C ILE A 90 -4.80 5.31 -15.83
N GLY A 91 -5.60 4.65 -14.98
CA GLY A 91 -5.28 4.44 -13.57
C GLY A 91 -3.99 3.64 -13.40
N TYR A 92 -3.82 2.58 -14.17
CA TYR A 92 -2.60 1.78 -14.19
C TYR A 92 -1.36 2.61 -14.59
N TRP A 93 -1.47 3.41 -15.63
CA TRP A 93 -0.37 4.25 -16.12
C TRP A 93 0.05 5.29 -15.07
N LEU A 94 -0.91 5.97 -14.44
CA LEU A 94 -0.65 6.94 -13.36
C LEU A 94 -0.03 6.25 -12.13
N ALA A 95 -0.58 5.12 -11.72
CA ALA A 95 -0.08 4.33 -10.61
C ALA A 95 1.34 3.83 -10.86
N SER A 96 1.64 3.32 -12.05
CA SER A 96 2.97 2.86 -12.44
C SER A 96 4.01 3.97 -12.35
N GLY A 97 3.67 5.19 -12.78
CA GLY A 97 4.55 6.35 -12.68
C GLY A 97 4.87 6.73 -11.22
N ALA A 98 3.88 6.69 -10.35
CA ALA A 98 4.05 6.96 -8.92
C ALA A 98 4.86 5.86 -8.21
N VAL A 99 4.60 4.60 -8.53
CA VAL A 99 5.35 3.45 -8.00
C VAL A 99 6.81 3.51 -8.44
N LYS A 100 7.08 3.80 -9.71
CA LYS A 100 8.46 3.99 -10.19
C LYS A 100 9.20 5.09 -9.44
N ARG A 101 8.55 6.24 -9.22
CA ARG A 101 9.15 7.33 -8.44
C ARG A 101 9.44 6.93 -7.00
N LEU A 102 8.53 6.18 -6.37
CA LEU A 102 8.71 5.65 -5.03
C LEU A 102 9.90 4.69 -4.97
N LEU A 103 10.01 3.75 -5.91
CA LEU A 103 11.10 2.79 -5.99
C LEU A 103 12.45 3.47 -6.22
N VAL A 104 12.50 4.47 -7.10
CA VAL A 104 13.73 5.25 -7.34
C VAL A 104 14.14 6.03 -6.08
N LYS A 105 13.17 6.64 -5.39
CA LYS A 105 13.42 7.44 -4.18
C LYS A 105 13.90 6.60 -3.01
N THR A 106 13.31 5.42 -2.83
CA THR A 106 13.63 4.54 -1.69
C THR A 106 14.77 3.58 -1.96
N ASP A 107 15.06 3.30 -3.25
CA ASP A 107 16.05 2.32 -3.71
C ASP A 107 16.04 1.05 -2.86
N PRO A 108 14.90 0.33 -2.77
CA PRO A 108 14.76 -0.77 -1.84
C PRO A 108 15.52 -2.01 -2.30
N ALA A 109 16.16 -2.71 -1.36
CA ALA A 109 16.72 -4.03 -1.59
C ALA A 109 15.62 -5.11 -1.64
N LEU A 110 14.49 -4.86 -0.97
CA LEU A 110 13.33 -5.76 -0.92
C LEU A 110 12.04 -4.94 -0.88
N VAL A 111 11.06 -5.36 -1.66
CA VAL A 111 9.70 -4.80 -1.64
C VAL A 111 8.72 -5.86 -1.14
N VAL A 112 7.95 -5.51 -0.12
CA VAL A 112 6.91 -6.37 0.45
C VAL A 112 5.55 -5.70 0.27
N SER A 113 4.61 -6.38 -0.35
CA SER A 113 3.24 -5.89 -0.49
C SER A 113 2.32 -6.63 0.49
N VAL A 114 1.58 -5.87 1.29
CA VAL A 114 0.56 -6.40 2.21
C VAL A 114 -0.86 -6.10 1.73
N HIS A 115 -1.01 -5.61 0.51
CA HIS A 115 -2.31 -5.30 -0.07
C HIS A 115 -2.43 -5.86 -1.50
N PRO A 116 -3.52 -6.55 -1.85
CA PRO A 116 -3.67 -7.18 -3.16
C PRO A 116 -3.59 -6.23 -4.34
N MET A 117 -4.12 -5.02 -4.22
CA MET A 117 -4.07 -4.02 -5.29
C MET A 117 -2.66 -3.51 -5.57
N THR A 118 -1.79 -3.44 -4.56
CA THR A 118 -0.41 -3.02 -4.78
C THR A 118 0.38 -4.03 -5.59
N ASN A 119 0.05 -5.31 -5.50
CA ASN A 119 0.67 -6.36 -6.31
C ASN A 119 0.50 -6.12 -7.81
N HIS A 120 -0.67 -5.65 -8.21
CA HIS A 120 -0.97 -5.34 -9.60
C HIS A 120 -0.07 -4.23 -10.17
N TYR A 121 0.31 -3.26 -9.35
CA TYR A 121 1.16 -2.14 -9.75
C TYR A 121 2.66 -2.41 -9.61
N LEU A 122 3.04 -3.41 -8.81
CA LEU A 122 4.43 -3.81 -8.60
C LEU A 122 4.91 -4.88 -9.59
N ALA A 123 3.97 -5.62 -10.16
CA ALA A 123 4.26 -6.63 -11.18
C ALA A 123 4.61 -5.99 -12.53
#